data_31f16767d6f6b53181012e41d50e7747
#
_entry.id   31f16767d6f6b53181012e41d50e7747
#
_cell.length_a   1.000
_cell.length_b   1.000
_cell.length_c   1.000
_cell.angle_alpha   90.00
_cell.angle_beta   90.00
_cell.angle_gamma   90.00
#
_symmetry.space_group_name_H-M   'P 1'
#
loop_
_entity.id
_entity.type
_entity.pdbx_description
1 polymer ?
#
loop_
_entity_poly.entity_id
_entity_poly.type
_entity_poly.pdbx_seq_one_letter_code
_entity_poly.pdbx_strand_id
1 'polypeptide(L)'
;MKKIFLIILIIFSNPIFSEERDVFNCSSKVGLGLDLLDNIYSYKDQGIKEKFKIKLNAKEIIYESGKFKRNYKIISKRNKPNGSVILVSHYINKDYYGGYMFTLSINYERNEYLYSSAMMGAGEILEGPVGSRGNCNKF
;
A
#
# COMPACT_ATOMS: atom_id res chain seq x y z
N MET A 1 -40.47 36.67 14.68
CA MET A 1 -39.21 36.57 13.91
C MET A 1 -38.04 35.92 14.68
N LYS A 2 -38.28 34.99 15.64
CA LYS A 2 -37.19 34.31 16.41
C LYS A 2 -37.02 32.82 16.10
N LYS A 3 -37.79 32.22 15.19
CA LYS A 3 -37.77 30.77 14.91
C LYS A 3 -36.97 30.37 13.64
N ILE A 4 -36.54 31.33 12.84
CA ILE A 4 -35.82 31.05 11.57
C ILE A 4 -34.32 30.90 11.78
N PHE A 5 -33.73 31.44 12.88
CA PHE A 5 -32.28 31.39 13.14
C PHE A 5 -31.76 30.02 13.63
N LEU A 6 -32.67 29.17 14.13
CA LEU A 6 -32.26 27.87 14.68
C LEU A 6 -32.04 26.78 13.61
N ILE A 7 -32.66 26.95 12.44
CA ILE A 7 -32.61 25.95 11.36
C ILE A 7 -31.30 26.07 10.54
N ILE A 8 -30.72 27.27 10.49
CA ILE A 8 -29.50 27.51 9.70
C ILE A 8 -28.24 26.92 10.38
N LEU A 9 -28.23 26.75 11.70
CA LEU A 9 -27.06 26.20 12.43
C LEU A 9 -26.90 24.69 12.28
N ILE A 10 -27.95 23.95 11.89
CA ILE A 10 -27.90 22.49 11.75
C ILE A 10 -27.34 22.06 10.37
N ILE A 11 -27.33 22.97 9.39
CA ILE A 11 -26.90 22.65 8.03
C ILE A 11 -25.37 22.70 7.87
N PHE A 12 -24.63 23.32 8.80
CA PHE A 12 -23.18 23.44 8.75
C PHE A 12 -22.39 22.44 9.60
N SER A 13 -23.06 21.58 10.35
CA SER A 13 -22.42 20.45 10.98
C SER A 13 -22.37 19.26 9.99
N ASN A 14 -21.71 19.45 8.85
CA ASN A 14 -21.19 18.30 8.13
C ASN A 14 -20.18 17.63 9.06
N PRO A 15 -20.44 16.41 9.56
CA PRO A 15 -19.38 15.69 10.23
C PRO A 15 -18.27 15.57 9.18
N ILE A 16 -17.13 16.18 9.44
CA ILE A 16 -15.90 15.84 8.75
C ILE A 16 -15.67 14.40 9.16
N PHE A 17 -16.20 13.47 8.36
CA PHE A 17 -15.84 12.06 8.46
C PHE A 17 -14.34 12.01 8.16
N SER A 18 -13.55 12.10 9.19
CA SER A 18 -12.17 11.69 9.17
C SER A 18 -12.21 10.23 8.69
N GLU A 19 -11.85 10.01 7.43
CA GLU A 19 -11.78 8.66 6.86
C GLU A 19 -10.81 7.88 7.73
N GLU A 20 -11.34 6.95 8.55
CA GLU A 20 -10.55 6.18 9.51
C GLU A 20 -9.49 5.41 8.74
N ARG A 21 -8.23 5.69 9.03
CA ARG A 21 -7.09 5.08 8.39
C ARG A 21 -6.42 4.10 9.31
N ASP A 22 -6.36 2.87 8.90
CA ASP A 22 -5.50 1.89 9.57
C ASP A 22 -4.03 2.23 9.31
N VAL A 23 -3.25 2.39 10.36
CA VAL A 23 -1.82 2.70 10.29
C VAL A 23 -1.02 1.49 10.77
N PHE A 24 -0.06 1.05 9.96
CA PHE A 24 0.82 -0.07 10.28
C PHE A 24 2.28 0.37 10.21
N ASN A 25 3.05 -0.04 11.21
CA ASN A 25 4.51 0.03 11.17
C ASN A 25 5.04 -1.34 10.80
N CYS A 26 5.75 -1.41 9.68
CA CYS A 26 6.23 -2.65 9.10
C CYS A 26 7.75 -2.72 9.10
N SER A 27 8.27 -3.93 9.23
CA SER A 27 9.69 -4.21 9.06
C SER A 27 9.90 -5.47 8.25
N SER A 28 10.75 -5.40 7.23
CA SER A 28 11.07 -6.55 6.39
C SER A 28 12.00 -7.53 7.10
N LYS A 29 11.72 -8.82 6.93
CA LYS A 29 12.61 -9.92 7.31
C LYS A 29 13.35 -10.47 6.10
N VAL A 30 12.66 -10.51 4.97
CA VAL A 30 13.18 -11.02 3.70
C VAL A 30 12.70 -10.07 2.60
N GLY A 31 13.63 -9.64 1.75
CA GLY A 31 13.34 -8.89 0.53
C GLY A 31 13.86 -9.68 -0.68
N LEU A 32 12.98 -9.92 -1.64
CA LEU A 32 13.28 -10.63 -2.87
C LEU A 32 13.24 -9.65 -4.04
N GLY A 33 14.28 -9.64 -4.82
CA GLY A 33 14.35 -8.94 -6.10
C GLY A 33 14.66 -9.91 -7.23
N LEU A 34 14.25 -9.54 -8.43
CA LEU A 34 14.64 -10.25 -9.63
C LEU A 34 16.01 -9.72 -10.07
N ASP A 35 16.98 -10.61 -10.13
CA ASP A 35 18.32 -10.31 -10.63
C ASP A 35 18.48 -10.94 -12.01
N LEU A 36 19.00 -10.16 -12.95
CA LEU A 36 19.31 -10.63 -14.31
C LEU A 36 20.81 -10.84 -14.41
N LEU A 37 21.24 -12.07 -14.27
CA LEU A 37 22.62 -12.49 -14.49
C LEU A 37 22.68 -13.40 -15.72
N ASP A 38 23.54 -13.06 -16.68
CA ASP A 38 23.79 -13.88 -17.89
C ASP A 38 22.51 -14.25 -18.68
N ASN A 39 21.55 -13.32 -18.80
CA ASN A 39 20.22 -13.53 -19.39
C ASN A 39 19.32 -14.54 -18.65
N ILE A 40 19.65 -14.87 -17.42
CA ILE A 40 18.85 -15.73 -16.54
C ILE A 40 18.26 -14.89 -15.42
N TYR A 41 16.92 -14.90 -15.31
CA TYR A 41 16.22 -14.28 -14.19
C TYR A 41 16.26 -15.21 -12.98
N SER A 42 16.79 -14.71 -11.87
CA SER A 42 16.76 -15.43 -10.58
C SER A 42 16.23 -14.53 -9.47
N TYR A 43 15.49 -15.12 -8.54
CA TYR A 43 15.11 -14.44 -7.32
C TYR A 43 16.26 -14.52 -6.31
N LYS A 44 16.68 -13.36 -5.81
CA LYS A 44 17.73 -13.26 -4.81
C LYS A 44 17.23 -12.54 -3.59
N ASP A 45 17.56 -13.05 -2.41
CA ASP A 45 17.38 -12.30 -1.17
C ASP A 45 18.35 -11.12 -1.19
N GLN A 46 17.80 -9.92 -1.23
CA GLN A 46 18.59 -8.69 -1.29
C GLN A 46 19.07 -8.23 0.08
N GLY A 47 18.77 -8.97 1.15
CA GLY A 47 19.17 -8.64 2.52
C GLY A 47 18.61 -7.30 3.02
N ILE A 48 17.63 -6.74 2.33
CA ILE A 48 17.10 -5.41 2.62
C ILE A 48 16.23 -5.48 3.87
N LYS A 49 16.76 -4.96 4.97
CA LYS A 49 16.02 -4.76 6.21
C LYS A 49 15.40 -3.38 6.19
N GLU A 50 14.27 -3.26 5.53
CA GLU A 50 13.53 -2.00 5.41
C GLU A 50 12.53 -1.84 6.55
N LYS A 51 12.43 -0.60 7.06
CA LYS A 51 11.34 -0.17 7.94
C LYS A 51 10.46 0.81 7.18
N PHE A 52 9.17 0.56 7.16
CA PHE A 52 8.23 1.41 6.43
C PHE A 52 6.90 1.47 7.15
N LYS A 53 6.10 2.45 6.77
CA LYS A 53 4.76 2.66 7.27
C LYS A 53 3.75 2.47 6.15
N ILE A 54 2.66 1.81 6.48
CA ILE A 54 1.49 1.68 5.61
C ILE A 54 0.32 2.40 6.27
N LYS A 55 -0.33 3.28 5.53
CA LYS A 55 -1.62 3.86 5.90
C LYS A 55 -2.66 3.37 4.91
N LEU A 56 -3.67 2.70 5.42
CA LEU A 56 -4.68 2.02 4.62
C LEU A 56 -6.05 2.64 4.88
N ASN A 57 -6.75 3.05 3.84
CA ASN A 57 -8.16 3.38 3.86
C ASN A 57 -8.94 2.54 2.84
N ALA A 58 -10.21 2.86 2.61
CA ALA A 58 -11.06 2.11 1.68
C ALA A 58 -10.62 2.21 0.21
N LYS A 59 -9.87 3.27 -0.17
CA LYS A 59 -9.58 3.61 -1.57
C LYS A 59 -8.11 3.53 -1.93
N GLU A 60 -7.21 3.71 -0.94
CA GLU A 60 -5.78 3.85 -1.21
C GLU A 60 -4.91 3.22 -0.13
N ILE A 61 -3.70 2.86 -0.55
CA ILE A 61 -2.59 2.48 0.31
C ILE A 61 -1.54 3.56 0.18
N ILE A 62 -1.15 4.17 1.30
CA ILE A 62 -0.02 5.09 1.36
C ILE A 62 1.16 4.34 1.94
N TYR A 63 2.19 4.17 1.14
CA TYR A 63 3.47 3.57 1.53
C TYR A 63 4.49 4.68 1.84
N GLU A 64 5.13 4.62 3.00
CA GLU A 64 6.13 5.60 3.43
C GLU A 64 7.38 4.88 3.95
N SER A 65 8.54 5.13 3.34
CA SER A 65 9.83 4.61 3.77
C SER A 65 10.90 5.70 3.67
N GLY A 66 11.41 6.15 4.80
CA GLY A 66 12.33 7.29 4.85
C GLY A 66 11.71 8.54 4.21
N LYS A 67 12.37 9.06 3.16
CA LYS A 67 11.86 10.21 2.37
C LYS A 67 10.92 9.79 1.24
N PHE A 68 10.79 8.51 1.00
CA PHE A 68 10.00 7.97 -0.09
C PHE A 68 8.54 7.82 0.34
N LYS A 69 7.63 8.36 -0.46
CA LYS A 69 6.20 8.24 -0.26
C LYS A 69 5.50 7.97 -1.58
N ARG A 70 4.61 6.97 -1.57
CA ARG A 70 3.83 6.60 -2.75
C ARG A 70 2.41 6.27 -2.37
N ASN A 71 1.45 6.75 -3.17
CA ASN A 71 0.03 6.48 -2.98
C ASN A 71 -0.43 5.51 -4.06
N TYR A 72 -0.92 4.36 -3.65
CA TYR A 72 -1.46 3.33 -4.53
C TYR A 72 -2.98 3.32 -4.45
N LYS A 73 -3.65 3.38 -5.59
CA LYS A 73 -5.10 3.27 -5.69
C LYS A 73 -5.51 1.80 -5.57
N ILE A 74 -6.41 1.47 -4.65
CA ILE A 74 -6.91 0.11 -4.49
C ILE A 74 -7.85 -0.23 -5.65
N ILE A 75 -7.55 -1.34 -6.35
CA ILE A 75 -8.37 -1.91 -7.42
C ILE A 75 -9.28 -3.00 -6.83
N SER A 76 -8.73 -3.79 -5.91
CA SER A 76 -9.44 -4.92 -5.32
C SER A 76 -9.03 -5.13 -3.88
N LYS A 77 -9.99 -5.48 -3.04
CA LYS A 77 -9.80 -5.85 -1.63
C LYS A 77 -10.54 -7.17 -1.36
N ARG A 78 -9.85 -8.13 -0.78
CA ARG A 78 -10.43 -9.42 -0.37
C ARG A 78 -10.04 -9.75 1.07
N ASN A 79 -11.03 -9.92 1.92
CA ASN A 79 -10.84 -10.46 3.26
C ASN A 79 -10.85 -11.99 3.19
N LYS A 80 -9.96 -12.64 3.93
CA LYS A 80 -9.89 -14.10 4.06
C LYS A 80 -10.35 -14.54 5.45
N PRO A 81 -10.87 -15.79 5.60
CA PRO A 81 -11.32 -16.31 6.89
C PRO A 81 -10.23 -16.37 7.98
N ASN A 82 -8.96 -16.41 7.58
CA ASN A 82 -7.81 -16.47 8.49
C ASN A 82 -7.32 -15.10 8.97
N GLY A 83 -8.18 -14.10 8.99
CA GLY A 83 -7.82 -12.73 9.42
C GLY A 83 -6.90 -11.97 8.48
N SER A 84 -6.63 -12.50 7.28
CA SER A 84 -5.81 -11.79 6.29
C SER A 84 -6.66 -10.94 5.37
N VAL A 85 -6.14 -9.77 4.99
CA VAL A 85 -6.66 -8.96 3.90
C VAL A 85 -5.67 -8.96 2.73
N ILE A 86 -6.18 -9.15 1.52
CA ILE A 86 -5.39 -9.03 0.28
C ILE A 86 -5.89 -7.80 -0.45
N LEU A 87 -4.96 -6.94 -0.82
CA LEU A 87 -5.18 -5.70 -1.54
C LEU A 87 -4.38 -5.73 -2.83
N VAL A 88 -5.04 -5.45 -3.95
CA VAL A 88 -4.39 -5.20 -5.24
C VAL A 88 -4.57 -3.73 -5.54
N SER A 89 -3.49 -3.06 -5.85
CA SER A 89 -3.48 -1.62 -6.07
C SER A 89 -2.50 -1.23 -7.16
N HIS A 90 -2.64 -0.02 -7.68
CA HIS A 90 -1.74 0.52 -8.68
C HIS A 90 -1.35 1.96 -8.38
N TYR A 91 -0.19 2.34 -8.89
CA TYR A 91 0.28 3.71 -8.95
C TYR A 91 0.66 4.02 -10.40
N ILE A 92 0.13 5.11 -10.95
CA ILE A 92 0.48 5.58 -12.29
C ILE A 92 1.39 6.78 -12.14
N ASN A 93 2.58 6.66 -12.67
CA ASN A 93 3.48 7.81 -12.79
C ASN A 93 3.19 8.53 -14.12
N LYS A 94 2.72 9.77 -14.02
CA LYS A 94 2.37 10.59 -15.18
C LYS A 94 3.59 11.01 -16.01
N ASP A 95 4.76 11.07 -15.39
CA ASP A 95 5.97 11.57 -16.00
C ASP A 95 6.69 10.52 -16.86
N TYR A 96 6.42 9.22 -16.65
CA TYR A 96 7.14 8.11 -17.28
C TYR A 96 6.26 7.13 -18.05
N TYR A 97 5.02 7.44 -18.37
CA TYR A 97 4.09 6.53 -19.05
C TYR A 97 4.06 5.10 -18.48
N GLY A 98 4.40 4.97 -17.23
CA GLY A 98 4.52 3.72 -16.52
C GLY A 98 3.81 3.75 -15.18
N GLY A 99 3.69 2.59 -14.56
CA GLY A 99 3.06 2.46 -13.26
C GLY A 99 3.55 1.22 -12.52
N TYR A 100 3.17 1.13 -11.27
CA TYR A 100 3.45 -0.01 -10.43
C TYR A 100 2.15 -0.72 -10.07
N MET A 101 2.13 -2.03 -10.23
CA MET A 101 1.16 -2.89 -9.56
C MET A 101 1.74 -3.26 -8.21
N PHE A 102 0.93 -3.09 -7.17
CA PHE A 102 1.32 -3.39 -5.80
C PHE A 102 0.27 -4.30 -5.17
N THR A 103 0.70 -5.49 -4.80
CA THR A 103 -0.13 -6.45 -4.07
C THR A 103 0.34 -6.53 -2.64
N LEU A 104 -0.55 -6.28 -1.70
CA LEU A 104 -0.28 -6.32 -0.27
C LEU A 104 -1.21 -7.32 0.40
N SER A 105 -0.64 -8.24 1.16
CA SER A 105 -1.38 -9.11 2.08
C SER A 105 -0.95 -8.79 3.50
N ILE A 106 -1.92 -8.51 4.38
CA ILE A 106 -1.68 -8.31 5.81
C ILE A 106 -2.50 -9.35 6.57
N ASN A 107 -1.85 -10.06 7.47
CA ASN A 107 -2.50 -10.93 8.45
C ASN A 107 -2.52 -10.20 9.80
N TYR A 108 -3.70 -9.78 10.22
CA TYR A 108 -3.89 -9.01 11.45
C TYR A 108 -3.66 -9.83 12.71
N GLU A 109 -3.94 -11.14 12.68
CA GLU A 109 -3.77 -12.04 13.83
C GLU A 109 -2.30 -12.36 14.09
N ARG A 110 -1.51 -12.49 13.01
CA ARG A 110 -0.09 -12.85 13.09
C ARG A 110 0.84 -11.63 13.03
N ASN A 111 0.30 -10.43 12.81
CA ASN A 111 1.09 -9.23 12.56
C ASN A 111 2.13 -9.42 11.45
N GLU A 112 1.77 -10.13 10.39
CA GLU A 112 2.63 -10.43 9.27
C GLU A 112 2.13 -9.74 8.01
N TYR A 113 3.06 -9.41 7.13
CA TYR A 113 2.73 -8.92 5.79
C TYR A 113 3.53 -9.68 4.73
N LEU A 114 2.98 -9.66 3.54
CA LEU A 114 3.65 -10.00 2.29
C LEU A 114 3.25 -8.94 1.25
N TYR A 115 4.22 -8.33 0.61
CA TYR A 115 3.93 -7.53 -0.57
C TYR A 115 4.74 -7.98 -1.78
N SER A 116 4.22 -7.69 -2.96
CA SER A 116 4.94 -7.73 -4.20
C SER A 116 4.61 -6.50 -5.03
N SER A 117 5.57 -5.97 -5.75
CA SER A 117 5.36 -4.91 -6.72
C SER A 117 6.04 -5.26 -8.04
N ALA A 118 5.40 -4.88 -9.14
CA ALA A 118 5.96 -4.99 -10.46
C ALA A 118 5.76 -3.67 -11.20
N MET A 119 6.79 -3.22 -11.89
CA MET A 119 6.69 -2.07 -12.77
C MET A 119 6.02 -2.49 -14.08
N MET A 120 4.98 -1.75 -14.45
CA MET A 120 4.28 -1.92 -15.72
C MET A 120 4.45 -0.65 -16.54
N GLY A 121 4.98 -0.73 -17.72
CA GLY A 121 5.15 0.45 -18.56
C GLY A 121 5.83 0.17 -19.89
N ALA A 122 5.82 1.17 -20.74
CA ALA A 122 6.14 1.19 -22.15
C ALA A 122 7.48 0.53 -22.51
N GLY A 123 7.46 -0.75 -22.80
CA GLY A 123 8.49 -1.42 -23.61
C GLY A 123 9.76 -1.85 -22.92
N GLU A 124 10.10 -1.34 -21.76
CA GLU A 124 11.26 -1.77 -21.00
C GLU A 124 10.85 -2.16 -19.58
N ILE A 125 11.16 -3.40 -19.19
CA ILE A 125 11.07 -3.84 -17.80
C ILE A 125 12.31 -3.25 -17.11
N LEU A 126 12.18 -2.03 -16.58
CA LEU A 126 13.29 -1.36 -15.90
C LEU A 126 13.57 -1.93 -14.50
N GLU A 127 12.57 -2.51 -13.88
CA GLU A 127 12.70 -3.19 -12.58
C GLU A 127 11.85 -4.45 -12.59
N GLY A 128 12.46 -5.58 -12.34
CA GLY A 128 11.77 -6.84 -12.16
C GLY A 128 10.83 -6.82 -10.95
N PRO A 129 9.95 -7.80 -10.83
CA PRO A 129 9.08 -7.89 -9.66
C PRO A 129 9.92 -8.01 -8.39
N VAL A 130 9.62 -7.13 -7.44
CA VAL A 130 10.22 -7.15 -6.11
C VAL A 130 9.17 -7.56 -5.08
N GLY A 131 9.57 -8.23 -4.04
CA GLY A 131 8.69 -8.65 -2.98
C GLY A 131 9.38 -8.55 -1.62
N SER A 132 8.58 -8.42 -0.58
CA SER A 132 9.08 -8.46 0.79
C SER A 132 8.05 -9.08 1.71
N ARG A 133 8.56 -9.79 2.71
CA ARG A 133 7.73 -10.27 3.82
C ARG A 133 8.36 -9.91 5.15
N GLY A 134 7.54 -9.74 6.17
CA GLY A 134 7.99 -9.40 7.51
C GLY A 134 6.85 -9.18 8.46
N ASN A 135 7.07 -8.34 9.46
CA ASN A 135 6.08 -8.02 10.46
C ASN A 135 5.47 -6.63 10.23
N CYS A 136 4.17 -6.51 10.51
CA CYS A 136 3.42 -5.25 10.52
C CYS A 136 2.57 -5.17 11.78
N ASN A 137 2.81 -4.18 12.60
CA ASN A 137 2.00 -3.92 13.80
C ASN A 137 1.06 -2.76 13.50
N LYS A 138 -0.24 -2.96 13.79
CA LYS A 138 -1.24 -1.89 13.72
C LYS A 138 -1.02 -0.91 14.86
N PHE A 139 -1.17 0.38 14.56
CA PHE A 139 -1.07 1.48 15.51
C PHE A 139 -2.43 1.87 16.04
#